data_4e8a4ac9ab6f59acac95b91732a2fded
#
_entry.id   4e8a4ac9ab6f59acac95b91732a2fded
#
_cell.length_a   1.000
_cell.length_b   1.000
_cell.length_c   1.000
_cell.angle_alpha   90.00
_cell.angle_beta   90.00
_cell.angle_gamma   90.00
#
_symmetry.space_group_name_H-M   'P 1'
#
loop_
_entity.id
_entity.type
_entity.pdbx_description
1 polymer ?
#
loop_
_entity_poly.entity_id
_entity_poly.type
_entity_poly.pdbx_seq_one_letter_code
_entity_poly.pdbx_strand_id
1 'polypeptide(L)'
;RVHMSRYHFCRIFHSATGATFLEYLYNVRLAKAHQLLLGSDLSLSEIAARCGFSSTSHLTRIFKNAYGMPPREFRKRAGTLSGA
;
A
#
# COMPACT_ATOMS: atom_id res chain seq x y z
N ARG A 1 1.57 -22.17 -15.63
CA ARG A 1 1.38 -20.76 -15.47
C ARG A 1 1.47 -19.99 -16.78
N VAL A 2 0.54 -19.16 -16.99
CA VAL A 2 0.44 -18.44 -18.25
C VAL A 2 1.40 -17.27 -18.28
N HIS A 3 2.07 -17.12 -19.41
CA HIS A 3 2.93 -15.98 -19.65
C HIS A 3 2.16 -14.95 -20.45
N MET A 4 1.91 -13.84 -19.81
CA MET A 4 1.19 -12.74 -20.43
C MET A 4 2.05 -11.52 -20.42
N SER A 5 2.02 -10.75 -21.49
CA SER A 5 2.73 -9.50 -21.47
C SER A 5 2.07 -8.59 -20.42
N ARG A 6 2.86 -7.70 -19.88
CA ARG A 6 2.37 -6.75 -18.92
C ARG A 6 1.20 -5.92 -19.49
N TYR A 7 1.35 -5.53 -20.74
CA TYR A 7 0.32 -4.75 -21.41
C TYR A 7 -0.97 -5.54 -21.54
N HIS A 8 -0.86 -6.81 -21.93
CA HIS A 8 -2.02 -7.67 -22.08
C HIS A 8 -2.75 -7.86 -20.74
N PHE A 9 -2.00 -8.09 -19.70
CA PHE A 9 -2.59 -8.27 -18.38
C PHE A 9 -3.30 -7.01 -17.91
N CYS A 10 -2.70 -5.85 -18.13
CA CYS A 10 -3.32 -4.58 -17.75
C CYS A 10 -4.67 -4.37 -18.44
N ARG A 11 -4.74 -4.71 -19.71
CA ARG A 11 -6.00 -4.56 -20.44
C ARG A 11 -7.08 -5.47 -19.91
N ILE A 12 -6.74 -6.71 -19.63
CA ILE A 12 -7.69 -7.67 -19.10
C ILE A 12 -8.16 -7.24 -17.73
N PHE A 13 -7.22 -6.85 -16.89
CA PHE A 13 -7.54 -6.44 -15.53
C PHE A 13 -8.46 -5.23 -15.54
N HIS A 14 -8.16 -4.25 -16.35
CA HIS A 14 -8.97 -3.04 -16.44
C HIS A 14 -10.40 -3.37 -16.90
N SER A 15 -10.54 -4.22 -17.89
CA SER A 15 -11.85 -4.62 -18.37
C SER A 15 -12.67 -5.33 -17.31
N ALA A 16 -12.01 -6.15 -16.51
CA ALA A 16 -12.71 -6.96 -15.52
C ALA A 16 -13.10 -6.16 -14.28
N THR A 17 -12.23 -5.23 -13.86
CA THR A 17 -12.42 -4.56 -12.58
C THR A 17 -12.72 -3.07 -12.68
N GLY A 18 -12.45 -2.47 -13.83
CA GLY A 18 -12.62 -1.03 -14.01
C GLY A 18 -11.49 -0.21 -13.42
N ALA A 19 -10.42 -0.87 -12.94
CA ALA A 19 -9.28 -0.20 -12.36
C ALA A 19 -8.03 -0.48 -13.18
N THR A 20 -7.06 0.43 -13.15
CA THR A 20 -5.80 0.20 -13.84
C THR A 20 -4.96 -0.82 -13.05
N PHE A 21 -4.04 -1.46 -13.77
CA PHE A 21 -3.11 -2.37 -13.12
C PHE A 21 -2.28 -1.65 -12.06
N LEU A 22 -1.90 -0.42 -12.34
CA LEU A 22 -1.11 0.37 -11.40
C LEU A 22 -1.89 0.65 -10.12
N GLU A 23 -3.16 1.00 -10.25
CA GLU A 23 -4.01 1.22 -9.08
C GLU A 23 -4.14 -0.04 -8.24
N TYR A 24 -4.32 -1.16 -8.91
CA TYR A 24 -4.38 -2.44 -8.21
C TYR A 24 -3.07 -2.71 -7.45
N LEU A 25 -1.95 -2.47 -8.13
CA LEU A 25 -0.64 -2.71 -7.52
C LEU A 25 -0.44 -1.86 -6.28
N TYR A 26 -0.81 -0.59 -6.36
CA TYR A 26 -0.70 0.29 -5.20
C TYR A 26 -1.64 -0.14 -4.09
N ASN A 27 -2.83 -0.62 -4.41
CA ASN A 27 -3.74 -1.11 -3.39
C ASN A 27 -3.16 -2.32 -2.65
N VAL A 28 -2.53 -3.23 -3.38
CA VAL A 28 -1.88 -4.38 -2.76
C VAL A 28 -0.73 -3.94 -1.85
N ARG A 29 0.08 -3.00 -2.33
CA ARG A 29 1.20 -2.49 -1.55
C ARG A 29 0.72 -1.75 -0.31
N LEU A 30 -0.35 -0.99 -0.43
CA LEU A 30 -0.92 -0.27 0.71
C LEU A 30 -1.50 -1.23 1.74
N ALA A 31 -2.14 -2.30 1.30
CA ALA A 31 -2.68 -3.29 2.22
C ALA A 31 -1.56 -3.92 3.04
N LYS A 32 -0.44 -4.21 2.40
CA LYS A 32 0.71 -4.76 3.11
C LYS A 32 1.30 -3.75 4.08
N ALA A 33 1.40 -2.49 3.67
CA ALA A 33 1.89 -1.45 4.55
C ALA A 33 0.98 -1.29 5.76
N HIS A 34 -0.31 -1.35 5.55
CA HIS A 34 -1.29 -1.28 6.62
C HIS A 34 -1.06 -2.39 7.64
N GLN A 35 -0.86 -3.61 7.16
CA GLN A 35 -0.60 -4.74 8.04
C GLN A 35 0.68 -4.54 8.85
N LEU A 36 1.74 -4.06 8.20
CA LEU A 36 3.02 -3.88 8.87
C LEU A 36 2.98 -2.73 9.87
N LEU A 37 2.18 -1.70 9.58
CA LEU A 37 2.01 -0.59 10.52
C LEU A 37 1.40 -1.05 11.83
N LEU A 38 0.44 -1.93 11.76
CA LEU A 38 -0.28 -2.39 12.94
C LEU A 38 0.36 -3.60 13.60
N GLY A 39 0.99 -4.45 12.79
CA GLY A 39 1.47 -5.73 13.29
C GLY A 39 2.97 -5.81 13.56
N SER A 40 3.70 -4.71 13.41
CA SER A 40 5.14 -4.75 13.63
C SER A 40 5.64 -3.39 14.12
N ASP A 41 6.90 -3.37 14.56
CA ASP A 41 7.56 -2.15 14.98
C ASP A 41 8.50 -1.60 13.92
N LEU A 42 8.36 -2.07 12.69
CA LEU A 42 9.21 -1.62 11.60
C LEU A 42 9.09 -0.12 11.40
N SER A 43 10.19 0.51 11.05
CA SER A 43 10.17 1.93 10.74
C SER A 43 9.42 2.16 9.42
N LEU A 44 8.97 3.38 9.22
CA LEU A 44 8.29 3.70 7.97
C LEU A 44 9.21 3.49 6.77
N SER A 45 10.49 3.75 6.95
CA SER A 45 11.47 3.53 5.89
C SER A 45 11.54 2.06 5.51
N GLU A 46 11.55 1.18 6.49
CA GLU A 46 11.57 -0.25 6.24
C GLU A 46 10.27 -0.74 5.61
N ILE A 47 9.17 -0.23 6.10
CA ILE A 47 7.87 -0.60 5.53
C ILE A 47 7.79 -0.18 4.08
N ALA A 48 8.24 1.04 3.77
CA ALA A 48 8.24 1.50 2.39
C ALA A 48 9.08 0.57 1.50
N ALA A 49 10.26 0.21 1.98
CA ALA A 49 11.14 -0.67 1.20
C ALA A 49 10.52 -2.05 1.00
N ARG A 50 9.93 -2.62 2.03
CA ARG A 50 9.33 -3.95 1.94
C ARG A 50 8.08 -3.99 1.07
N CYS A 51 7.36 -2.87 1.01
CA CYS A 51 6.13 -2.82 0.25
C CYS A 51 6.32 -2.33 -1.18
N GLY A 52 7.55 -2.00 -1.56
CA GLY A 52 7.83 -1.61 -2.94
C GLY A 52 7.62 -0.15 -3.25
N PHE A 53 7.61 0.71 -2.24
CA PHE A 53 7.58 2.15 -2.46
C PHE A 53 8.99 2.68 -2.63
N SER A 54 9.12 3.71 -3.44
CA SER A 54 10.45 4.25 -3.76
C SER A 54 11.09 4.99 -2.58
N SER A 55 10.27 5.47 -1.66
CA SER A 55 10.78 6.22 -0.51
C SER A 55 9.69 6.29 0.55
N THR A 56 10.08 6.73 1.76
CA THR A 56 9.11 6.97 2.82
C THR A 56 8.13 8.07 2.42
N SER A 57 8.63 9.09 1.73
CA SER A 57 7.76 10.16 1.25
C SER A 57 6.72 9.66 0.27
N HIS A 58 7.11 8.74 -0.59
CA HIS A 58 6.19 8.15 -1.55
C HIS A 58 5.11 7.34 -0.82
N LEU A 59 5.52 6.53 0.13
CA LEU A 59 4.56 5.77 0.95
C LEU A 59 3.61 6.71 1.66
N THR A 60 4.15 7.76 2.28
CA THR A 60 3.33 8.71 3.03
C THR A 60 2.29 9.36 2.15
N ARG A 61 2.68 9.81 0.96
CA ARG A 61 1.76 10.47 0.05
C ARG A 61 0.65 9.54 -0.42
N ILE A 62 1.02 8.33 -0.83
CA ILE A 62 0.05 7.37 -1.34
C ILE A 62 -0.88 6.91 -0.22
N PHE A 63 -0.32 6.66 0.95
CA PHE A 63 -1.08 6.21 2.11
C PHE A 63 -2.09 7.29 2.53
N LYS A 64 -1.65 8.54 2.60
CA LYS A 64 -2.51 9.63 2.99
C LYS A 64 -3.67 9.81 2.01
N ASN A 65 -3.39 9.68 0.72
CA ASN A 65 -4.44 9.78 -0.29
C ASN A 65 -5.48 8.67 -0.15
N ALA A 66 -5.05 7.48 0.24
CA ALA A 66 -5.96 6.35 0.34
C ALA A 66 -6.71 6.30 1.66
N TYR A 67 -6.06 6.64 2.76
CA TYR A 67 -6.64 6.48 4.09
C TYR A 67 -6.94 7.79 4.80
N GLY A 68 -6.62 8.92 4.21
CA GLY A 68 -6.96 10.21 4.77
C GLY A 68 -6.00 10.75 5.82
N MET A 69 -4.96 9.99 6.16
CA MET A 69 -3.96 10.46 7.12
C MET A 69 -2.63 9.79 6.85
N PRO A 70 -1.51 10.41 7.27
CA PRO A 70 -0.19 9.82 7.07
C PRO A 70 -0.03 8.51 7.85
N PRO A 71 0.84 7.62 7.41
CA PRO A 71 1.01 6.34 8.11
C PRO A 71 1.50 6.50 9.55
N ARG A 72 2.31 7.51 9.83
CA ARG A 72 2.76 7.74 11.20
C ARG A 72 1.59 8.03 12.12
N GLU A 73 0.70 8.90 11.70
CA GLU A 73 -0.47 9.25 12.50
C GLU A 73 -1.41 8.06 12.61
N PHE A 74 -1.56 7.33 11.53
CA PHE A 74 -2.41 6.14 11.54
C PHE A 74 -1.93 5.13 12.56
N ARG A 75 -0.61 4.87 12.60
CA ARG A 75 -0.04 3.96 13.58
C ARG A 75 -0.26 4.45 15.01
N LYS A 76 -0.09 5.75 15.21
CA LYS A 76 -0.27 6.34 16.52
C LYS A 76 -1.70 6.20 17.01
N ARG A 77 -2.66 6.47 16.14
CA ARG A 77 -4.07 6.36 16.51
C ARG A 77 -4.47 4.92 16.78
N ALA A 78 -3.99 4.00 15.94
CA ALA A 78 -4.29 2.59 16.12
C ALA A 78 -3.71 2.07 17.42
N GLY A 79 -2.49 2.50 17.76
CA GLY A 79 -1.87 2.13 19.01
C GLY A 79 -2.65 2.64 20.21
N THR A 80 -3.13 3.88 20.12
CA THR A 80 -3.94 4.46 21.19
C THR A 80 -5.23 3.69 21.37
N LEU A 81 -5.90 3.38 20.28
CA LEU A 81 -7.14 2.61 20.36
C LEU A 81 -6.90 1.21 20.88
N SER A 82 -5.84 0.57 20.42
CA SER A 82 -5.51 -0.78 20.88
C SER A 82 -5.06 -0.81 22.32
N GLY A 83 -4.43 0.26 22.75
CA GLY A 83 -3.91 0.33 24.11
C GLY A 83 -4.93 0.68 25.15
N ALA A 84 -6.11 1.03 24.73
CA ALA A 84 -7.15 1.45 25.67
C ALA A 84 -7.71 0.28 26.49
#